data_7320c612a533fabab64df2988d002954
#
_entry.id   7320c612a533fabab64df2988d002954
#
_cell.length_a   1.000
_cell.length_b   1.000
_cell.length_c   1.000
_cell.angle_alpha   90.00
_cell.angle_beta   90.00
_cell.angle_gamma   90.00
#
_symmetry.space_group_name_H-M   'P 1'
#
loop_
_entity.id
_entity.type
_entity.pdbx_description
1 polymer ?
#
loop_
_entity_poly.entity_id
_entity_poly.type
_entity_poly.pdbx_seq_one_letter_code
_entity_poly.pdbx_strand_id
1 'polypeptide(L)'
;MSAPGSMDRRTFVKTAAAAAAAAGGIEGILAARRAPAFAQGTKLHWVRWVDFIPESDVELKRQMPEASKALGAEVTLETINANDLQPRITAAVQSGSGADIFNFQYNWAHLYQNAVVDVSDVANALAKAEGGFYEVWAPSCQVNGKWLSVPHSIVGNAVAYRKSWLKEAGATQYPKTWDDTRKLFAILKKKGKPYGQTLGHTFGDAPVFTYTMTWAFGGAETDPSGKKVVLNGKGTLEAVKFMQAFWKECCDEGGLAWDDTNNNRAFHAGELSATLNGASIYIVAKRQKDKIKDDKGEPLWQDIDHAPLPAGPAGSYLLFLNQSHAVMKYGKNQKLAKDLLLWLHKPENFGKWFTTQEGYSVGSTKKWESDPMWGKLDEPLKMFRTAARNTRLFGYAGPSTAKATEGFTKYVITDMYAKAVQGMKAEDAVRWAEGELKKIYEA
;
A
#
# COMPACT_ATOMS: atom_id res chain seq x y z
N MET A 1 40.58 -11.96 -67.06
CA MET A 1 39.11 -12.00 -66.85
C MET A 1 38.88 -12.50 -65.45
N SER A 2 38.59 -11.62 -64.49
CA SER A 2 38.37 -11.98 -63.10
C SER A 2 36.89 -12.25 -62.88
N ALA A 3 36.56 -13.40 -62.24
CA ALA A 3 35.21 -13.82 -61.94
C ALA A 3 34.60 -12.91 -60.85
N PRO A 4 33.28 -12.61 -60.87
CA PRO A 4 32.62 -11.79 -59.85
C PRO A 4 32.49 -12.56 -58.55
N GLY A 5 32.95 -11.92 -57.46
CA GLY A 5 32.91 -12.47 -56.11
C GLY A 5 31.47 -12.77 -55.66
N SER A 6 31.28 -13.96 -55.06
CA SER A 6 30.02 -14.41 -54.47
C SER A 6 29.71 -13.57 -53.20
N MET A 7 28.58 -12.91 -53.20
CA MET A 7 28.06 -12.19 -52.07
C MET A 7 27.68 -13.18 -50.95
N ASP A 8 28.22 -12.95 -49.72
CA ASP A 8 27.94 -13.79 -48.55
C ASP A 8 26.44 -13.81 -48.24
N ARG A 9 25.90 -14.99 -47.90
CA ARG A 9 24.49 -15.20 -47.57
C ARG A 9 23.96 -14.26 -46.49
N ARG A 10 24.79 -13.88 -45.52
CA ARG A 10 24.47 -12.90 -44.47
C ARG A 10 24.29 -11.48 -45.00
N THR A 11 25.11 -11.08 -45.95
CA THR A 11 25.03 -9.76 -46.59
C THR A 11 23.81 -9.70 -47.53
N PHE A 12 23.52 -10.79 -48.29
CA PHE A 12 22.33 -10.87 -49.13
C PHE A 12 21.02 -10.76 -48.30
N VAL A 13 20.93 -11.44 -47.15
CA VAL A 13 19.75 -11.39 -46.28
C VAL A 13 19.58 -9.99 -45.66
N LYS A 14 20.68 -9.32 -45.28
CA LYS A 14 20.64 -7.94 -44.75
C LYS A 14 20.23 -6.93 -45.82
N THR A 15 20.69 -7.08 -47.03
CA THR A 15 20.37 -6.13 -48.12
C THR A 15 18.93 -6.37 -48.61
N ALA A 16 18.48 -7.60 -48.68
CA ALA A 16 17.09 -7.92 -49.04
C ALA A 16 16.07 -7.44 -47.98
N ALA A 17 16.40 -7.52 -46.69
CA ALA A 17 15.57 -7.01 -45.64
C ALA A 17 15.49 -5.47 -45.61
N ALA A 18 16.59 -4.78 -45.91
CA ALA A 18 16.61 -3.32 -46.04
C ALA A 18 15.87 -2.81 -47.28
N ALA A 19 15.92 -3.52 -48.38
CA ALA A 19 15.21 -3.20 -49.63
C ALA A 19 13.67 -3.44 -49.49
N ALA A 20 13.25 -4.47 -48.78
CA ALA A 20 11.84 -4.72 -48.51
C ALA A 20 11.21 -3.67 -47.57
N ALA A 21 11.98 -3.14 -46.64
CA ALA A 21 11.53 -2.06 -45.74
C ALA A 21 11.42 -0.69 -46.44
N ALA A 22 12.21 -0.45 -47.49
CA ALA A 22 12.18 0.77 -48.28
C ALA A 22 11.07 0.80 -49.36
N ALA A 23 10.61 -0.38 -49.83
CA ALA A 23 9.63 -0.50 -50.91
C ALA A 23 8.16 -0.57 -50.47
N GLY A 24 7.89 -0.83 -49.17
CA GLY A 24 6.55 -1.14 -48.70
C GLY A 24 5.85 -0.07 -47.86
N GLY A 25 6.57 0.97 -47.40
CA GLY A 25 5.98 1.99 -46.54
C GLY A 25 5.11 1.44 -45.39
N ILE A 26 4.33 2.28 -44.76
CA ILE A 26 3.37 1.93 -43.69
C ILE A 26 2.34 0.90 -44.15
N GLU A 27 1.94 0.92 -45.45
CA GLU A 27 0.96 -0.01 -46.02
C GLU A 27 1.48 -1.44 -46.09
N GLY A 28 2.77 -1.66 -46.38
CA GLY A 28 3.37 -2.99 -46.38
C GLY A 28 3.45 -3.60 -44.98
N ILE A 29 3.63 -2.79 -43.95
CA ILE A 29 3.63 -3.21 -42.53
C ILE A 29 2.21 -3.61 -42.08
N LEU A 30 1.20 -2.86 -42.51
CA LEU A 30 -0.21 -3.14 -42.21
C LEU A 30 -0.72 -4.40 -42.95
N ALA A 31 -0.30 -4.61 -44.20
CA ALA A 31 -0.65 -5.79 -44.99
C ALA A 31 -0.03 -7.08 -44.45
N ALA A 32 1.18 -7.02 -43.90
CA ALA A 32 1.87 -8.17 -43.29
C ALA A 32 1.25 -8.61 -41.96
N ARG A 33 0.37 -7.81 -41.32
CA ARG A 33 -0.20 -8.05 -39.97
C ARG A 33 0.85 -8.43 -38.92
N ARG A 34 2.10 -8.04 -39.10
CA ARG A 34 3.22 -8.27 -38.17
C ARG A 34 3.80 -6.92 -37.80
N ALA A 35 3.89 -6.66 -36.49
CA ALA A 35 4.60 -5.51 -35.99
C ALA A 35 6.06 -5.51 -36.51
N PRO A 36 6.67 -4.35 -36.77
CA PRO A 36 8.09 -4.26 -37.14
C PRO A 36 8.96 -5.06 -36.17
N ALA A 37 10.01 -5.71 -36.67
CA ALA A 37 10.91 -6.55 -35.87
C ALA A 37 11.50 -5.82 -34.64
N PHE A 38 11.56 -4.51 -34.65
CA PHE A 38 11.94 -3.67 -33.50
C PHE A 38 10.87 -3.66 -32.37
N ALA A 39 9.60 -3.88 -32.69
CA ALA A 39 8.53 -3.91 -31.69
C ALA A 39 8.32 -5.32 -31.10
N GLN A 40 8.77 -6.37 -31.77
CA GLN A 40 8.58 -7.75 -31.33
C GLN A 40 9.48 -8.19 -30.16
N GLY A 41 10.39 -7.34 -29.67
CA GLY A 41 11.34 -7.66 -28.60
C GLY A 41 11.27 -6.78 -27.35
N THR A 42 10.52 -5.69 -27.38
CA THR A 42 10.47 -4.78 -26.23
C THR A 42 9.44 -5.27 -25.22
N LYS A 43 9.92 -5.54 -24.01
CA LYS A 43 9.07 -6.00 -22.89
C LYS A 43 9.18 -5.03 -21.74
N LEU A 44 8.06 -4.83 -21.06
CA LEU A 44 7.99 -4.17 -19.76
C LEU A 44 7.43 -5.16 -18.75
N HIS A 45 8.10 -5.27 -17.64
CA HIS A 45 7.66 -6.07 -16.51
C HIS A 45 7.34 -5.14 -15.32
N TRP A 46 6.09 -5.19 -14.86
CA TRP A 46 5.60 -4.47 -13.70
C TRP A 46 5.25 -5.45 -12.59
N VAL A 47 5.82 -5.24 -11.39
CA VAL A 47 5.52 -6.02 -10.18
C VAL A 47 4.80 -5.14 -9.18
N ARG A 48 3.68 -5.61 -8.66
CA ARG A 48 2.93 -4.98 -7.58
C ARG A 48 2.43 -6.00 -6.56
N TRP A 49 1.90 -5.51 -5.45
CA TRP A 49 1.24 -6.37 -4.49
C TRP A 49 -0.03 -7.00 -5.09
N VAL A 50 -0.42 -8.18 -4.59
CA VAL A 50 -1.75 -8.73 -4.81
C VAL A 50 -2.74 -7.90 -3.99
N ASP A 51 -3.80 -7.41 -4.65
CA ASP A 51 -4.75 -6.49 -4.02
C ASP A 51 -5.72 -7.23 -3.10
N PHE A 52 -6.14 -6.56 -2.01
CA PHE A 52 -7.19 -7.07 -1.12
C PHE A 52 -8.59 -7.02 -1.76
N ILE A 53 -8.72 -6.35 -2.89
CA ILE A 53 -9.89 -6.35 -3.77
C ILE A 53 -9.52 -7.11 -5.05
N PRO A 54 -9.77 -8.42 -5.13
CA PRO A 54 -9.32 -9.26 -6.24
C PRO A 54 -9.72 -8.76 -7.63
N GLU A 55 -10.89 -8.14 -7.74
CA GLU A 55 -11.41 -7.60 -9.00
C GLU A 55 -10.55 -6.46 -9.55
N SER A 56 -9.83 -5.76 -8.69
CA SER A 56 -8.91 -4.70 -9.13
C SER A 56 -7.68 -5.27 -9.82
N ASP A 57 -7.16 -6.41 -9.38
CA ASP A 57 -6.09 -7.13 -10.08
C ASP A 57 -6.58 -7.72 -11.40
N VAL A 58 -7.82 -8.22 -11.45
CA VAL A 58 -8.46 -8.68 -12.69
C VAL A 58 -8.56 -7.52 -13.68
N GLU A 59 -9.01 -6.35 -13.25
CA GLU A 59 -9.12 -5.17 -14.10
C GLU A 59 -7.74 -4.71 -14.62
N LEU A 60 -6.72 -4.63 -13.77
CA LEU A 60 -5.38 -4.28 -14.22
C LEU A 60 -4.82 -5.28 -15.24
N LYS A 61 -4.98 -6.60 -14.99
CA LYS A 61 -4.57 -7.63 -15.93
C LYS A 61 -5.32 -7.53 -17.26
N ARG A 62 -6.62 -7.17 -17.22
CA ARG A 62 -7.43 -6.91 -18.42
C ARG A 62 -6.88 -5.71 -19.21
N GLN A 63 -6.34 -4.70 -18.53
CA GLN A 63 -5.76 -3.52 -19.17
C GLN A 63 -4.40 -3.78 -19.84
N MET A 64 -3.66 -4.81 -19.45
CA MET A 64 -2.29 -5.05 -19.98
C MET A 64 -2.22 -5.25 -21.51
N PRO A 65 -3.11 -6.01 -22.16
CA PRO A 65 -3.17 -6.06 -23.62
C PRO A 65 -3.46 -4.71 -24.27
N GLU A 66 -4.32 -3.87 -23.64
CA GLU A 66 -4.63 -2.53 -24.14
C GLU A 66 -3.41 -1.60 -24.04
N ALA A 67 -2.70 -1.65 -22.89
CA ALA A 67 -1.43 -0.93 -22.69
C ALA A 67 -0.36 -1.39 -23.69
N SER A 68 -0.23 -2.70 -23.91
CA SER A 68 0.72 -3.29 -24.86
C SER A 68 0.48 -2.75 -26.27
N LYS A 69 -0.78 -2.73 -26.71
CA LYS A 69 -1.17 -2.17 -28.00
C LYS A 69 -0.86 -0.67 -28.09
N ALA A 70 -1.20 0.08 -27.05
CA ALA A 70 -1.03 1.55 -27.02
C ALA A 70 0.46 1.95 -27.04
N LEU A 71 1.33 1.15 -26.40
CA LEU A 71 2.75 1.44 -26.24
C LEU A 71 3.65 0.74 -27.27
N GLY A 72 3.11 -0.18 -28.08
CA GLY A 72 3.89 -0.94 -29.04
C GLY A 72 4.90 -1.89 -28.40
N ALA A 73 4.64 -2.40 -27.20
CA ALA A 73 5.52 -3.28 -26.43
C ALA A 73 4.71 -4.32 -25.64
N GLU A 74 5.30 -5.45 -25.30
CA GLU A 74 4.68 -6.43 -24.41
C GLU A 74 4.73 -5.93 -22.97
N VAL A 75 3.58 -5.65 -22.36
CA VAL A 75 3.47 -5.24 -20.95
C VAL A 75 2.93 -6.41 -20.14
N THR A 76 3.67 -6.82 -19.12
CA THR A 76 3.29 -7.88 -18.20
C THR A 76 3.14 -7.36 -16.78
N LEU A 77 2.12 -7.86 -16.08
CA LEU A 77 1.85 -7.55 -14.67
C LEU A 77 2.00 -8.84 -13.85
N GLU A 78 2.92 -8.81 -12.90
CA GLU A 78 3.08 -9.80 -11.83
C GLU A 78 2.51 -9.25 -10.53
N THR A 79 1.71 -10.03 -9.82
CA THR A 79 1.22 -9.69 -8.47
C THR A 79 1.80 -10.66 -7.45
N ILE A 80 2.37 -10.14 -6.36
CA ILE A 80 2.98 -10.92 -5.28
C ILE A 80 2.44 -10.48 -3.92
N ASN A 81 2.65 -11.27 -2.87
CA ASN A 81 2.27 -10.86 -1.53
C ASN A 81 2.98 -9.57 -1.14
N ALA A 82 2.28 -8.68 -0.43
CA ALA A 82 2.82 -7.39 0.00
C ALA A 82 4.10 -7.52 0.85
N ASN A 83 4.17 -8.56 1.70
CA ASN A 83 5.36 -8.84 2.52
C ASN A 83 6.58 -9.25 1.70
N ASP A 84 6.39 -9.75 0.47
CA ASP A 84 7.48 -10.17 -0.42
C ASP A 84 8.00 -9.03 -1.31
N LEU A 85 7.28 -7.91 -1.41
CA LEU A 85 7.68 -6.79 -2.30
C LEU A 85 9.04 -6.22 -1.93
N GLN A 86 9.24 -5.85 -0.69
CA GLN A 86 10.49 -5.20 -0.26
C GLN A 86 11.70 -6.14 -0.41
N PRO A 87 11.67 -7.43 -0.01
CA PRO A 87 12.73 -8.38 -0.33
C PRO A 87 12.97 -8.52 -1.85
N ARG A 88 11.90 -8.58 -2.66
CA ARG A 88 11.99 -8.70 -4.11
C ARG A 88 12.68 -7.49 -4.75
N ILE A 89 12.33 -6.27 -4.31
CA ILE A 89 12.95 -5.02 -4.76
C ILE A 89 14.42 -5.01 -4.37
N THR A 90 14.76 -5.36 -3.12
CA THR A 90 16.14 -5.40 -2.63
C THR A 90 17.00 -6.36 -3.46
N ALA A 91 16.50 -7.56 -3.74
CA ALA A 91 17.19 -8.53 -4.59
C ALA A 91 17.39 -8.02 -6.02
N ALA A 92 16.38 -7.36 -6.60
CA ALA A 92 16.48 -6.77 -7.92
C ALA A 92 17.52 -5.62 -7.99
N VAL A 93 17.56 -4.79 -6.96
CA VAL A 93 18.56 -3.70 -6.85
C VAL A 93 19.97 -4.27 -6.71
N GLN A 94 20.16 -5.28 -5.88
CA GLN A 94 21.48 -5.91 -5.66
C GLN A 94 22.01 -6.64 -6.92
N SER A 95 21.11 -7.34 -7.62
CA SER A 95 21.48 -8.05 -8.85
C SER A 95 21.59 -7.13 -10.09
N GLY A 96 21.06 -5.91 -10.02
CA GLY A 96 20.95 -5.01 -11.18
C GLY A 96 20.02 -5.55 -12.28
N SER A 97 19.05 -6.41 -11.92
CA SER A 97 18.12 -7.02 -12.86
C SER A 97 16.78 -7.37 -12.19
N GLY A 98 15.69 -7.40 -12.98
CA GLY A 98 14.36 -7.70 -12.47
C GLY A 98 13.30 -6.93 -13.23
N ALA A 99 12.19 -6.62 -12.56
CA ALA A 99 11.11 -5.84 -13.16
C ALA A 99 11.53 -4.40 -13.46
N ASP A 100 10.97 -3.81 -14.52
CA ASP A 100 11.21 -2.42 -14.90
C ASP A 100 10.50 -1.44 -13.98
N ILE A 101 9.34 -1.82 -13.45
CA ILE A 101 8.51 -1.02 -12.55
C ILE A 101 8.16 -1.85 -11.32
N PHE A 102 8.33 -1.25 -10.15
CA PHE A 102 7.82 -1.80 -8.89
C PHE A 102 6.80 -0.90 -8.24
N ASN A 103 5.79 -1.53 -7.63
CA ASN A 103 4.94 -0.87 -6.66
C ASN A 103 5.77 -0.58 -5.40
N PHE A 104 5.92 0.69 -5.07
CA PHE A 104 6.49 1.17 -3.82
C PHE A 104 5.39 1.53 -2.83
N GLN A 105 5.73 1.42 -1.57
CA GLN A 105 4.84 1.70 -0.46
C GLN A 105 5.53 2.65 0.51
N TYR A 106 4.72 3.35 1.30
CA TYR A 106 5.22 4.30 2.27
C TYR A 106 6.25 5.27 1.63
N ASN A 107 7.41 5.41 2.24
CA ASN A 107 8.52 6.24 1.78
C ASN A 107 9.68 5.43 1.18
N TRP A 108 9.41 4.27 0.58
CA TRP A 108 10.47 3.43 -0.01
C TRP A 108 11.29 4.14 -1.10
N ALA A 109 10.77 5.22 -1.67
CA ALA A 109 11.53 6.10 -2.55
C ALA A 109 12.83 6.61 -1.89
N HIS A 110 12.82 6.85 -0.58
CA HIS A 110 14.02 7.24 0.17
C HIS A 110 15.02 6.09 0.34
N LEU A 111 14.51 4.86 0.59
CA LEU A 111 15.37 3.68 0.76
C LEU A 111 16.08 3.32 -0.55
N TYR A 112 15.37 3.40 -1.68
CA TYR A 112 15.86 3.00 -2.98
C TYR A 112 16.26 4.17 -3.87
N GLN A 113 16.53 5.37 -3.32
CA GLN A 113 16.78 6.61 -4.07
C GLN A 113 17.89 6.50 -5.12
N ASN A 114 18.91 5.66 -4.89
CA ASN A 114 20.01 5.45 -5.80
C ASN A 114 19.71 4.44 -6.92
N ALA A 115 18.64 3.64 -6.79
CA ALA A 115 18.29 2.55 -7.69
C ALA A 115 17.13 2.87 -8.65
N VAL A 116 16.46 4.01 -8.46
CA VAL A 116 15.29 4.43 -9.26
C VAL A 116 15.57 5.68 -10.06
N VAL A 117 14.85 5.87 -11.16
CA VAL A 117 14.99 7.06 -12.02
C VAL A 117 14.14 8.23 -11.49
N ASP A 118 14.52 9.44 -11.87
CA ASP A 118 13.70 10.63 -11.67
C ASP A 118 12.45 10.56 -12.56
N VAL A 119 11.27 10.57 -11.92
CA VAL A 119 9.94 10.51 -12.57
C VAL A 119 9.16 11.82 -12.38
N SER A 120 9.86 12.93 -12.12
CA SER A 120 9.25 14.24 -11.89
C SER A 120 8.43 14.73 -13.08
N ASP A 121 8.82 14.38 -14.30
CA ASP A 121 8.08 14.66 -15.52
C ASP A 121 6.68 14.02 -15.50
N VAL A 122 6.60 12.74 -15.12
CA VAL A 122 5.34 12.01 -15.00
C VAL A 122 4.50 12.54 -13.84
N ALA A 123 5.08 12.64 -12.64
CA ALA A 123 4.35 13.08 -11.45
C ALA A 123 3.80 14.50 -11.59
N ASN A 124 4.59 15.43 -12.12
CA ASN A 124 4.15 16.81 -12.34
C ASN A 124 3.06 16.92 -13.43
N ALA A 125 3.15 16.09 -14.47
CA ALA A 125 2.10 16.03 -15.50
C ALA A 125 0.75 15.58 -14.90
N LEU A 126 0.77 14.55 -14.05
CA LEU A 126 -0.42 14.06 -13.34
C LEU A 126 -0.96 15.09 -12.36
N ALA A 127 -0.09 15.68 -11.53
CA ALA A 127 -0.50 16.73 -10.60
C ALA A 127 -1.19 17.89 -11.32
N LYS A 128 -0.63 18.35 -12.44
CA LYS A 128 -1.21 19.42 -13.27
C LYS A 128 -2.57 19.02 -13.85
N ALA A 129 -2.72 17.79 -14.33
CA ALA A 129 -3.95 17.31 -14.95
C ALA A 129 -5.09 17.07 -13.94
N GLU A 130 -4.76 16.78 -12.68
CA GLU A 130 -5.72 16.33 -11.69
C GLU A 130 -5.87 17.23 -10.44
N GLY A 131 -5.40 18.47 -10.51
CA GLY A 131 -5.59 19.46 -9.45
C GLY A 131 -4.63 19.30 -8.25
N GLY A 132 -3.55 18.56 -8.42
CA GLY A 132 -2.48 18.38 -7.43
C GLY A 132 -2.65 17.14 -6.56
N PHE A 133 -1.51 16.67 -6.05
CA PHE A 133 -1.46 15.63 -5.02
C PHE A 133 -1.80 16.17 -3.65
N TYR A 134 -2.16 15.30 -2.71
CA TYR A 134 -2.18 15.63 -1.29
C TYR A 134 -0.75 15.91 -0.80
N GLU A 135 -0.61 16.81 0.17
CA GLU A 135 0.72 17.30 0.64
C GLU A 135 1.62 16.17 1.18
N VAL A 136 1.03 15.13 1.77
CA VAL A 136 1.75 13.99 2.34
C VAL A 136 2.53 13.17 1.30
N TRP A 137 2.21 13.30 0.00
CA TRP A 137 2.91 12.58 -1.06
C TRP A 137 4.34 13.07 -1.29
N ALA A 138 4.57 14.39 -1.21
CA ALA A 138 5.90 14.92 -1.43
C ALA A 138 6.92 14.37 -0.41
N PRO A 139 6.71 14.43 0.90
CA PRO A 139 7.65 13.83 1.85
C PRO A 139 7.75 12.30 1.74
N SER A 140 6.77 11.62 1.14
CA SER A 140 6.81 10.18 0.90
C SER A 140 7.63 9.78 -0.34
N CYS A 141 7.43 10.49 -1.46
CA CYS A 141 7.90 10.08 -2.78
C CYS A 141 9.01 10.96 -3.37
N GLN A 142 9.30 12.12 -2.74
CA GLN A 142 10.36 13.01 -3.19
C GLN A 142 11.62 12.88 -2.34
N VAL A 143 12.76 12.89 -3.02
CA VAL A 143 14.07 13.01 -2.39
C VAL A 143 14.84 14.14 -3.10
N ASN A 144 15.35 15.09 -2.34
CA ASN A 144 16.06 16.26 -2.88
C ASN A 144 15.26 17.01 -3.96
N GLY A 145 13.94 17.16 -3.77
CA GLY A 145 13.04 17.86 -4.69
C GLY A 145 12.67 17.09 -5.98
N LYS A 146 13.10 15.83 -6.11
CA LYS A 146 12.80 14.97 -7.26
C LYS A 146 11.79 13.89 -6.88
N TRP A 147 10.78 13.70 -7.69
CA TRP A 147 9.89 12.54 -7.57
C TRP A 147 10.63 11.27 -8.01
N LEU A 148 10.81 10.35 -7.08
CA LEU A 148 11.45 9.06 -7.31
C LEU A 148 10.45 7.90 -7.44
N SER A 149 9.20 8.17 -7.15
CA SER A 149 8.06 7.31 -7.49
C SER A 149 6.84 8.16 -7.83
N VAL A 150 5.97 7.62 -8.68
CA VAL A 150 4.73 8.28 -9.09
C VAL A 150 3.62 7.91 -8.11
N PRO A 151 3.00 8.88 -7.41
CA PRO A 151 1.84 8.62 -6.54
C PRO A 151 0.70 7.91 -7.29
N HIS A 152 0.14 6.86 -6.68
CA HIS A 152 -0.93 6.08 -7.31
C HIS A 152 -2.21 6.08 -6.47
N SER A 153 -2.16 5.53 -5.27
CA SER A 153 -3.35 5.40 -4.42
C SER A 153 -3.00 5.35 -2.93
N ILE A 154 -4.02 5.53 -2.10
CA ILE A 154 -3.94 5.50 -0.64
C ILE A 154 -4.93 4.47 -0.14
N VAL A 155 -4.49 3.57 0.74
CA VAL A 155 -5.37 2.65 1.44
C VAL A 155 -5.86 3.30 2.72
N GLY A 156 -7.18 3.48 2.81
CA GLY A 156 -7.81 4.01 4.01
C GLY A 156 -7.87 2.97 5.12
N ASN A 157 -7.70 3.42 6.36
CA ASN A 157 -7.80 2.56 7.52
C ASN A 157 -8.88 3.08 8.47
N ALA A 158 -9.63 2.13 9.06
CA ALA A 158 -10.72 2.38 9.99
C ALA A 158 -10.81 1.19 10.96
N VAL A 159 -11.73 1.22 11.88
CA VAL A 159 -12.12 0.04 12.63
C VAL A 159 -13.36 -0.55 11.98
N ALA A 160 -13.26 -1.75 11.42
CA ALA A 160 -14.42 -2.56 11.03
C ALA A 160 -14.98 -3.25 12.27
N TYR A 161 -16.30 -3.23 12.47
CA TYR A 161 -16.93 -3.81 13.65
C TYR A 161 -18.31 -4.41 13.38
N ARG A 162 -18.76 -5.29 14.28
CA ARG A 162 -20.08 -5.93 14.27
C ARG A 162 -21.10 -5.07 15.02
N LYS A 163 -22.05 -4.45 14.31
CA LYS A 163 -23.09 -3.59 14.91
C LYS A 163 -23.93 -4.33 15.96
N SER A 164 -24.33 -5.56 15.65
CA SER A 164 -25.15 -6.37 16.54
C SER A 164 -24.45 -6.66 17.87
N TRP A 165 -23.14 -6.93 17.83
CA TRP A 165 -22.36 -7.23 19.02
C TRP A 165 -22.07 -6.00 19.87
N LEU A 166 -21.86 -4.83 19.24
CA LEU A 166 -21.80 -3.57 20.00
C LEU A 166 -23.09 -3.32 20.76
N LYS A 167 -24.25 -3.50 20.09
CA LYS A 167 -25.57 -3.34 20.71
C LYS A 167 -25.77 -4.31 21.88
N GLU A 168 -25.32 -5.55 21.74
CA GLU A 168 -25.36 -6.56 22.81
C GLU A 168 -24.50 -6.17 24.03
N ALA A 169 -23.44 -5.41 23.81
CA ALA A 169 -22.60 -4.85 24.87
C ALA A 169 -23.11 -3.51 25.43
N GLY A 170 -24.27 -3.03 24.97
CA GLY A 170 -24.92 -1.81 25.44
C GLY A 170 -24.49 -0.52 24.70
N ALA A 171 -23.78 -0.62 23.56
CA ALA A 171 -23.38 0.53 22.77
C ALA A 171 -24.17 0.63 21.45
N THR A 172 -24.62 1.85 21.12
CA THR A 172 -25.30 2.15 19.86
C THR A 172 -24.38 2.73 18.78
N GLN A 173 -23.18 3.17 19.18
CA GLN A 173 -22.18 3.73 18.32
C GLN A 173 -20.80 3.24 18.76
N TYR A 174 -19.85 3.21 17.81
CA TYR A 174 -18.47 2.87 18.13
C TYR A 174 -17.86 3.95 19.05
N PRO A 175 -17.07 3.56 20.07
CA PRO A 175 -16.45 4.50 21.00
C PRO A 175 -15.50 5.47 20.31
N LYS A 176 -15.46 6.72 20.78
CA LYS A 176 -14.59 7.78 20.21
C LYS A 176 -13.19 7.82 20.82
N THR A 177 -12.99 7.19 21.97
CA THR A 177 -11.71 7.18 22.68
C THR A 177 -11.19 5.75 22.87
N TRP A 178 -9.88 5.60 22.96
CA TRP A 178 -9.27 4.29 23.24
C TRP A 178 -9.69 3.74 24.61
N ASP A 179 -9.85 4.59 25.62
CA ASP A 179 -10.30 4.17 26.95
C ASP A 179 -11.72 3.58 26.92
N ASP A 180 -12.64 4.22 26.22
CA ASP A 180 -14.01 3.71 26.09
C ASP A 180 -14.06 2.49 25.19
N THR A 181 -13.20 2.42 24.17
CA THR A 181 -13.01 1.22 23.33
C THR A 181 -12.58 0.04 24.20
N ARG A 182 -11.57 0.21 25.06
CA ARG A 182 -11.10 -0.84 25.96
C ARG A 182 -12.23 -1.32 26.90
N LYS A 183 -12.97 -0.40 27.52
CA LYS A 183 -14.11 -0.76 28.42
C LYS A 183 -15.15 -1.61 27.68
N LEU A 184 -15.56 -1.20 26.49
CA LEU A 184 -16.56 -1.89 25.69
C LEU A 184 -16.09 -3.28 25.24
N PHE A 185 -14.88 -3.35 24.67
CA PHE A 185 -14.37 -4.61 24.13
C PHE A 185 -13.90 -5.60 25.21
N ALA A 186 -13.62 -5.15 26.44
CA ALA A 186 -13.44 -6.03 27.59
C ALA A 186 -14.74 -6.77 27.95
N ILE A 187 -15.91 -6.14 27.77
CA ILE A 187 -17.22 -6.80 27.92
C ILE A 187 -17.39 -7.85 26.83
N LEU A 188 -17.08 -7.51 25.59
CA LEU A 188 -17.24 -8.41 24.44
C LEU A 188 -16.29 -9.61 24.51
N LYS A 189 -15.02 -9.43 24.91
CA LYS A 189 -14.08 -10.54 25.08
C LYS A 189 -14.55 -11.54 26.12
N LYS A 190 -15.11 -11.08 27.25
CA LYS A 190 -15.71 -11.97 28.27
C LYS A 190 -16.87 -12.80 27.74
N LYS A 191 -17.52 -12.35 26.67
CA LYS A 191 -18.59 -13.07 25.96
C LYS A 191 -18.06 -13.95 24.81
N GLY A 192 -16.72 -14.11 24.67
CA GLY A 192 -16.10 -14.86 23.59
C GLY A 192 -16.04 -14.13 22.25
N LYS A 193 -16.18 -12.79 22.27
CA LYS A 193 -16.19 -11.92 21.08
C LYS A 193 -15.02 -10.90 21.13
N PRO A 194 -13.77 -11.36 20.98
CA PRO A 194 -12.59 -10.51 21.15
C PRO A 194 -12.45 -9.46 20.04
N TYR A 195 -11.64 -8.44 20.31
CA TYR A 195 -11.10 -7.54 19.32
C TYR A 195 -9.94 -8.24 18.59
N GLY A 196 -9.87 -8.17 17.28
CA GLY A 196 -8.76 -8.71 16.51
C GLY A 196 -7.73 -7.63 16.20
N GLN A 197 -6.50 -7.81 16.67
CA GLN A 197 -5.42 -6.89 16.34
C GLN A 197 -4.16 -7.64 15.93
N THR A 198 -3.70 -7.37 14.72
CA THR A 198 -2.46 -7.92 14.19
C THR A 198 -1.25 -7.26 14.86
N LEU A 199 -0.32 -8.05 15.38
CA LEU A 199 0.98 -7.61 15.93
C LEU A 199 2.15 -8.44 15.39
N GLY A 200 1.93 -9.29 14.39
CA GLY A 200 3.00 -10.01 13.70
C GLY A 200 3.82 -9.11 12.77
N HIS A 201 4.89 -9.65 12.21
CA HIS A 201 5.68 -8.98 11.19
C HIS A 201 4.90 -8.96 9.87
N THR A 202 4.15 -7.92 9.68
CA THR A 202 3.35 -7.68 8.49
C THR A 202 3.53 -6.25 8.01
N PHE A 203 3.25 -6.05 6.76
CA PHE A 203 3.47 -4.81 6.05
C PHE A 203 2.41 -3.74 6.38
N GLY A 204 1.14 -4.11 6.60
CA GLY A 204 0.00 -3.20 6.72
C GLY A 204 -0.49 -3.02 8.16
N ASP A 205 -1.31 -3.96 8.64
CA ASP A 205 -2.16 -3.76 9.83
C ASP A 205 -1.38 -3.57 11.14
N ALA A 206 -0.31 -4.33 11.36
CA ALA A 206 0.46 -4.21 12.60
C ALA A 206 1.17 -2.85 12.70
N PRO A 207 1.94 -2.38 11.72
CA PRO A 207 2.54 -1.06 11.79
C PRO A 207 1.49 0.07 11.75
N VAL A 208 0.41 -0.04 10.97
CA VAL A 208 -0.66 0.97 10.98
C VAL A 208 -1.22 1.14 12.38
N PHE A 209 -1.48 0.04 13.09
CA PHE A 209 -1.96 0.10 14.46
C PHE A 209 -0.93 0.66 15.44
N THR A 210 0.30 0.13 15.43
CA THR A 210 1.32 0.44 16.44
C THR A 210 1.83 1.87 16.34
N TYR A 211 2.04 2.39 15.13
CA TYR A 211 2.43 3.78 14.92
C TYR A 211 1.30 4.74 15.31
N THR A 212 0.06 4.46 14.89
CA THR A 212 -1.08 5.32 15.24
C THR A 212 -1.35 5.33 16.73
N MET A 213 -1.20 4.19 17.41
CA MET A 213 -1.30 4.09 18.87
C MET A 213 -0.22 4.96 19.57
N THR A 214 1.02 4.84 19.11
CA THR A 214 2.13 5.66 19.64
C THR A 214 1.81 7.16 19.53
N TRP A 215 1.38 7.61 18.36
CA TRP A 215 1.06 9.01 18.10
C TRP A 215 -0.19 9.49 18.85
N ALA A 216 -1.20 8.64 18.99
CA ALA A 216 -2.43 8.96 19.72
C ALA A 216 -2.17 9.25 21.20
N PHE A 217 -1.13 8.69 21.78
CA PHE A 217 -0.68 8.97 23.14
C PHE A 217 0.41 10.04 23.24
N GLY A 218 0.80 10.66 22.13
CA GLY A 218 1.79 11.73 22.08
C GLY A 218 3.24 11.25 22.01
N GLY A 219 3.46 9.97 21.67
CA GLY A 219 4.79 9.44 21.37
C GLY A 219 5.28 9.89 19.99
N ALA A 220 6.59 9.89 19.80
CA ALA A 220 7.28 10.23 18.57
C ALA A 220 8.57 9.41 18.44
N GLU A 221 8.99 9.09 17.22
CA GLU A 221 10.23 8.37 16.96
C GLU A 221 11.45 9.29 17.11
N THR A 222 11.39 10.44 16.43
CA THR A 222 12.46 11.44 16.45
C THR A 222 11.93 12.84 16.80
N ASP A 223 12.86 13.72 17.13
CA ASP A 223 12.57 15.15 17.22
C ASP A 223 12.24 15.75 15.83
N PRO A 224 11.75 17.01 15.75
CA PRO A 224 11.41 17.62 14.45
C PRO A 224 12.58 17.74 13.47
N SER A 225 13.83 17.69 13.95
CA SER A 225 15.01 17.69 13.08
C SER A 225 15.30 16.33 12.45
N GLY A 226 14.69 15.24 12.97
CA GLY A 226 14.96 13.86 12.57
C GLY A 226 16.34 13.33 12.95
N LYS A 227 17.07 14.05 13.82
CA LYS A 227 18.43 13.68 14.21
C LYS A 227 18.51 12.97 15.55
N LYS A 228 17.60 13.33 16.47
CA LYS A 228 17.58 12.78 17.81
C LYS A 228 16.39 11.83 17.96
N VAL A 229 16.65 10.61 18.44
CA VAL A 229 15.60 9.67 18.84
C VAL A 229 14.96 10.16 20.15
N VAL A 230 13.64 10.26 20.18
CA VAL A 230 12.86 10.70 21.34
C VAL A 230 11.77 9.70 21.74
N LEU A 231 11.86 8.48 21.26
CA LEU A 231 10.84 7.46 21.46
C LEU A 231 10.58 7.18 22.94
N ASN A 232 11.61 7.21 23.78
CA ASN A 232 11.50 6.95 25.23
C ASN A 232 10.94 8.18 25.96
N GLY A 233 9.74 8.59 25.57
CA GLY A 233 8.99 9.67 26.17
C GLY A 233 7.76 9.16 26.93
N LYS A 234 7.17 10.02 27.76
CA LYS A 234 5.96 9.71 28.54
C LYS A 234 4.82 9.18 27.66
N GLY A 235 4.58 9.80 26.50
CA GLY A 235 3.50 9.39 25.59
C GLY A 235 3.67 7.95 25.08
N THR A 236 4.87 7.60 24.64
CA THR A 236 5.15 6.23 24.20
C THR A 236 4.98 5.21 25.33
N LEU A 237 5.48 5.54 26.52
CA LEU A 237 5.34 4.65 27.69
C LEU A 237 3.87 4.41 28.05
N GLU A 238 3.05 5.44 28.07
CA GLU A 238 1.61 5.32 28.32
C GLU A 238 0.89 4.53 27.20
N ALA A 239 1.29 4.72 25.94
CA ALA A 239 0.76 3.92 24.83
C ALA A 239 1.07 2.42 25.00
N VAL A 240 2.29 2.07 25.39
CA VAL A 240 2.69 0.67 25.60
C VAL A 240 1.95 0.07 26.80
N LYS A 241 1.82 0.80 27.93
CA LYS A 241 1.02 0.35 29.08
C LYS A 241 -0.44 0.15 28.73
N PHE A 242 -1.01 1.10 27.97
CA PHE A 242 -2.38 0.97 27.48
C PHE A 242 -2.53 -0.29 26.62
N MET A 243 -1.61 -0.52 25.70
CA MET A 243 -1.66 -1.69 24.83
C MET A 243 -1.55 -3.00 25.59
N GLN A 244 -0.71 -3.10 26.62
CA GLN A 244 -0.65 -4.30 27.48
C GLN A 244 -2.01 -4.61 28.10
N ALA A 245 -2.69 -3.58 28.61
CA ALA A 245 -4.00 -3.74 29.20
C ALA A 245 -5.07 -4.06 28.14
N PHE A 246 -5.08 -3.34 27.02
CA PHE A 246 -6.01 -3.57 25.91
C PHE A 246 -5.86 -4.98 25.33
N TRP A 247 -4.62 -5.43 25.11
CA TRP A 247 -4.36 -6.79 24.64
C TRP A 247 -4.93 -7.85 25.56
N LYS A 248 -4.58 -7.77 26.83
CA LYS A 248 -5.05 -8.73 27.84
C LYS A 248 -6.56 -8.76 27.98
N GLU A 249 -7.19 -7.59 28.01
CA GLU A 249 -8.60 -7.45 28.33
C GLU A 249 -9.53 -7.58 27.12
N CYS A 250 -9.05 -7.26 25.91
CA CYS A 250 -9.89 -7.10 24.73
C CYS A 250 -9.52 -7.98 23.56
N CYS A 251 -8.20 -8.20 23.30
CA CYS A 251 -7.74 -8.77 22.04
C CYS A 251 -7.74 -10.30 22.03
N ASP A 252 -7.83 -10.85 20.82
CA ASP A 252 -7.49 -12.24 20.52
C ASP A 252 -5.97 -12.42 20.55
N GLU A 253 -5.48 -13.43 21.27
CA GLU A 253 -4.05 -13.66 21.44
C GLU A 253 -3.36 -14.18 20.18
N GLY A 254 -4.11 -14.77 19.24
CA GLY A 254 -3.62 -15.20 17.94
C GLY A 254 -3.04 -14.07 17.09
N GLY A 255 -3.42 -12.83 17.36
CA GLY A 255 -2.94 -11.64 16.66
C GLY A 255 -1.43 -11.44 16.65
N LEU A 256 -0.68 -12.06 17.58
CA LEU A 256 0.79 -12.05 17.58
C LEU A 256 1.41 -12.79 16.37
N ALA A 257 0.68 -13.75 15.80
CA ALA A 257 1.14 -14.53 14.65
C ALA A 257 0.43 -14.18 13.34
N TRP A 258 -0.49 -13.22 13.36
CA TRP A 258 -1.27 -12.86 12.18
C TRP A 258 -0.48 -12.01 11.18
N ASP A 259 -0.76 -12.24 9.91
CA ASP A 259 -0.48 -11.33 8.80
C ASP A 259 -1.70 -10.45 8.46
N ASP A 260 -1.60 -9.62 7.43
CA ASP A 260 -2.66 -8.70 7.00
C ASP A 260 -3.91 -9.40 6.44
N THR A 261 -3.93 -10.74 6.33
CA THR A 261 -5.06 -11.53 5.84
C THR A 261 -5.78 -12.31 6.95
N ASN A 262 -5.09 -12.57 8.07
CA ASN A 262 -5.63 -13.41 9.14
C ASN A 262 -6.79 -12.75 9.88
N ASN A 263 -6.68 -11.46 10.20
CA ASN A 263 -7.76 -10.70 10.84
C ASN A 263 -9.02 -10.65 9.95
N ASN A 264 -8.85 -10.50 8.61
CA ASN A 264 -9.95 -10.56 7.66
C ASN A 264 -10.68 -11.91 7.71
N ARG A 265 -9.89 -13.01 7.70
CA ARG A 265 -10.46 -14.37 7.79
C ARG A 265 -11.19 -14.61 9.11
N ALA A 266 -10.56 -14.25 10.23
CA ALA A 266 -11.16 -14.40 11.56
C ALA A 266 -12.43 -13.56 11.71
N PHE A 267 -12.44 -12.33 11.16
CA PHE A 267 -13.65 -11.49 11.19
C PHE A 267 -14.77 -12.10 10.34
N HIS A 268 -14.47 -12.58 9.13
CA HIS A 268 -15.46 -13.22 8.27
C HIS A 268 -15.93 -14.56 8.81
N ALA A 269 -15.13 -15.25 9.60
CA ALA A 269 -15.52 -16.48 10.30
C ALA A 269 -16.40 -16.22 11.54
N GLY A 270 -16.63 -14.94 11.90
CA GLY A 270 -17.43 -14.59 13.06
C GLY A 270 -16.69 -14.72 14.40
N GLU A 271 -15.35 -14.73 14.39
CA GLU A 271 -14.51 -14.87 15.58
C GLU A 271 -14.23 -13.53 16.26
N LEU A 272 -14.32 -12.42 15.52
CA LEU A 272 -13.93 -11.10 15.99
C LEU A 272 -15.11 -10.12 16.02
N SER A 273 -15.14 -9.30 17.07
CA SER A 273 -16.11 -8.21 17.23
C SER A 273 -15.72 -6.95 16.48
N ALA A 274 -14.42 -6.68 16.36
CA ALA A 274 -13.85 -5.57 15.62
C ALA A 274 -12.39 -5.84 15.26
N THR A 275 -11.88 -5.12 14.26
CA THR A 275 -10.45 -5.10 13.90
C THR A 275 -10.12 -3.80 13.18
N LEU A 276 -8.89 -3.29 13.36
CA LEU A 276 -8.37 -2.25 12.49
C LEU A 276 -8.14 -2.85 11.10
N ASN A 277 -8.70 -2.24 10.07
CA ASN A 277 -8.57 -2.69 8.69
C ASN A 277 -8.98 -1.61 7.69
N GLY A 278 -8.79 -1.87 6.39
CA GLY A 278 -9.39 -1.11 5.32
C GLY A 278 -10.83 -1.54 5.01
N ALA A 279 -11.40 -0.99 3.95
CA ALA A 279 -12.76 -1.31 3.49
C ALA A 279 -12.92 -2.76 2.98
N SER A 280 -11.83 -3.51 2.80
CA SER A 280 -11.86 -4.86 2.20
C SER A 280 -12.75 -5.84 2.95
N ILE A 281 -12.80 -5.77 4.28
CA ILE A 281 -13.68 -6.65 5.10
C ILE A 281 -15.14 -6.50 4.66
N TYR A 282 -15.64 -5.27 4.54
CA TYR A 282 -17.02 -5.02 4.11
C TYR A 282 -17.25 -5.44 2.66
N ILE A 283 -16.37 -5.00 1.75
CA ILE A 283 -16.50 -5.21 0.31
C ILE A 283 -16.50 -6.71 -0.02
N VAL A 284 -15.55 -7.47 0.54
CA VAL A 284 -15.47 -8.93 0.33
C VAL A 284 -16.67 -9.64 0.92
N ALA A 285 -17.11 -9.28 2.12
CA ALA A 285 -18.31 -9.87 2.73
C ALA A 285 -19.57 -9.60 1.89
N LYS A 286 -19.72 -8.40 1.32
CA LYS A 286 -20.84 -8.04 0.45
C LYS A 286 -20.82 -8.80 -0.88
N ARG A 287 -19.66 -8.90 -1.53
CA ARG A 287 -19.48 -9.64 -2.79
C ARG A 287 -19.67 -11.14 -2.62
N GLN A 288 -19.28 -11.68 -1.48
CA GLN A 288 -19.43 -13.09 -1.12
C GLN A 288 -20.59 -13.35 -0.17
N LYS A 289 -21.65 -12.55 -0.25
CA LYS A 289 -22.83 -12.57 0.64
C LYS A 289 -23.49 -13.95 0.81
N ASP A 290 -23.36 -14.83 -0.19
CA ASP A 290 -23.91 -16.18 -0.14
C ASP A 290 -23.02 -17.16 0.64
N LYS A 291 -21.75 -16.81 0.86
CA LYS A 291 -20.74 -17.63 1.57
C LYS A 291 -20.42 -17.08 2.96
N ILE A 292 -20.28 -15.76 3.08
CA ILE A 292 -19.89 -15.08 4.34
C ILE A 292 -21.16 -14.67 5.06
N LYS A 293 -21.51 -15.43 6.09
CA LYS A 293 -22.74 -15.33 6.88
C LYS A 293 -22.42 -15.03 8.34
N ASP A 294 -23.37 -14.43 9.03
CA ASP A 294 -23.33 -14.32 10.49
C ASP A 294 -23.82 -15.61 11.17
N ASP A 295 -23.86 -15.62 12.50
CA ASP A 295 -24.31 -16.73 13.35
C ASP A 295 -25.80 -17.07 13.21
N LYS A 296 -26.58 -16.21 12.53
CA LYS A 296 -27.99 -16.41 12.20
C LYS A 296 -28.23 -16.88 10.78
N GLY A 297 -27.14 -17.02 9.98
CA GLY A 297 -27.21 -17.35 8.56
C GLY A 297 -27.51 -16.18 7.64
N GLU A 298 -27.57 -14.94 8.18
CA GLU A 298 -27.76 -13.73 7.38
C GLU A 298 -26.43 -13.25 6.77
N PRO A 299 -26.47 -12.53 5.63
CA PRO A 299 -25.26 -11.98 5.01
C PRO A 299 -24.49 -11.06 5.97
N LEU A 300 -23.28 -11.44 6.33
CA LEU A 300 -22.46 -10.76 7.35
C LEU A 300 -22.26 -9.25 7.08
N TRP A 301 -22.12 -8.84 5.81
CA TRP A 301 -21.91 -7.45 5.45
C TRP A 301 -22.99 -6.50 5.99
N GLN A 302 -24.21 -6.98 6.20
CA GLN A 302 -25.32 -6.18 6.75
C GLN A 302 -25.09 -5.80 8.22
N ASP A 303 -24.26 -6.57 8.93
CA ASP A 303 -23.92 -6.30 10.34
C ASP A 303 -22.57 -5.55 10.47
N ILE A 304 -21.81 -5.37 9.38
CA ILE A 304 -20.55 -4.64 9.40
C ILE A 304 -20.79 -3.14 9.29
N ASP A 305 -20.00 -2.37 10.05
CA ASP A 305 -19.87 -0.94 9.88
C ASP A 305 -18.41 -0.53 10.14
N HIS A 306 -18.05 0.70 9.81
CA HIS A 306 -16.73 1.27 10.03
C HIS A 306 -16.80 2.51 10.92
N ALA A 307 -15.78 2.67 11.73
CA ALA A 307 -15.58 3.86 12.55
C ALA A 307 -14.15 4.40 12.39
N PRO A 308 -13.95 5.71 12.52
CA PRO A 308 -12.60 6.27 12.66
C PRO A 308 -11.86 5.63 13.83
N LEU A 309 -10.52 5.59 13.75
CA LEU A 309 -9.72 5.14 14.88
C LEU A 309 -10.02 6.03 16.10
N PRO A 310 -10.20 5.41 17.28
CA PRO A 310 -10.43 6.17 18.52
C PRO A 310 -9.30 7.15 18.82
N ALA A 311 -9.63 8.28 19.42
CA ALA A 311 -8.64 9.22 19.88
C ALA A 311 -7.97 8.74 21.17
N GLY A 312 -6.68 8.95 21.26
CA GLY A 312 -5.94 8.98 22.53
C GLY A 312 -5.83 10.39 23.09
N PRO A 313 -5.04 10.59 24.16
CA PRO A 313 -4.87 11.90 24.79
C PRO A 313 -4.31 12.99 23.86
N ALA A 314 -3.54 12.60 22.83
CA ALA A 314 -2.94 13.52 21.86
C ALA A 314 -3.73 13.62 20.54
N GLY A 315 -4.83 12.89 20.42
CA GLY A 315 -5.69 12.90 19.23
C GLY A 315 -5.79 11.54 18.51
N SER A 316 -6.27 11.58 17.27
CA SER A 316 -6.37 10.42 16.38
C SER A 316 -5.62 10.72 15.10
N TYR A 317 -4.77 9.80 14.68
CA TYR A 317 -3.91 9.92 13.50
C TYR A 317 -3.95 8.63 12.70
N LEU A 318 -3.63 8.71 11.41
CA LEU A 318 -3.49 7.54 10.54
C LEU A 318 -2.06 7.45 10.02
N LEU A 319 -1.54 6.25 9.88
CA LEU A 319 -0.33 6.02 9.10
C LEU A 319 -0.67 6.14 7.62
N PHE A 320 0.14 6.89 6.87
CA PHE A 320 -0.04 7.07 5.44
C PHE A 320 0.33 5.79 4.69
N LEU A 321 -0.62 4.88 4.56
CA LEU A 321 -0.48 3.66 3.77
C LEU A 321 -0.76 3.97 2.31
N ASN A 322 0.29 4.15 1.55
CA ASN A 322 0.21 4.55 0.15
C ASN A 322 0.77 3.50 -0.80
N GLN A 323 0.44 3.67 -2.06
CA GLN A 323 1.04 2.96 -3.18
C GLN A 323 1.53 3.96 -4.22
N SER A 324 2.77 3.82 -4.63
CA SER A 324 3.38 4.57 -5.71
C SER A 324 4.13 3.62 -6.65
N HIS A 325 4.53 4.09 -7.82
CA HIS A 325 5.25 3.26 -8.79
C HIS A 325 6.61 3.87 -9.10
N ALA A 326 7.66 3.09 -8.92
CA ALA A 326 9.03 3.47 -9.21
C ALA A 326 9.54 2.77 -10.48
N VAL A 327 10.27 3.50 -11.31
CA VAL A 327 10.96 2.98 -12.50
C VAL A 327 12.40 2.69 -12.14
N MET A 328 12.86 1.46 -12.40
CA MET A 328 14.19 1.01 -11.98
C MET A 328 15.29 1.49 -12.94
N LYS A 329 16.44 1.94 -12.39
CA LYS A 329 17.58 2.43 -13.19
C LYS A 329 18.21 1.38 -14.09
N TYR A 330 18.22 0.10 -13.68
CA TYR A 330 18.76 -0.98 -14.49
C TYR A 330 17.86 -1.34 -15.68
N GLY A 331 16.60 -0.93 -15.69
CA GLY A 331 15.67 -1.16 -16.78
C GLY A 331 16.11 -0.46 -18.06
N LYS A 332 16.08 -1.19 -19.18
CA LYS A 332 16.55 -0.66 -20.49
C LYS A 332 15.52 0.27 -21.14
N ASN A 333 14.25 0.15 -20.75
CA ASN A 333 13.11 0.82 -21.39
C ASN A 333 12.47 1.87 -20.46
N GLN A 334 13.30 2.69 -19.78
CA GLN A 334 12.84 3.65 -18.76
C GLN A 334 11.81 4.64 -19.29
N LYS A 335 11.99 5.15 -20.53
CA LYS A 335 11.00 6.03 -21.16
C LYS A 335 9.66 5.33 -21.33
N LEU A 336 9.67 4.11 -21.84
CA LEU A 336 8.46 3.32 -22.05
C LEU A 336 7.77 2.97 -20.70
N ALA A 337 8.55 2.73 -19.65
CA ALA A 337 8.03 2.54 -18.30
C ALA A 337 7.29 3.80 -17.79
N LYS A 338 7.84 5.00 -18.03
CA LYS A 338 7.20 6.27 -17.73
C LYS A 338 5.90 6.47 -18.56
N ASP A 339 5.95 6.12 -19.84
CA ASP A 339 4.78 6.19 -20.73
C ASP A 339 3.66 5.24 -20.26
N LEU A 340 4.00 4.05 -19.73
CA LEU A 340 3.04 3.15 -19.09
C LEU A 340 2.38 3.79 -17.86
N LEU A 341 3.16 4.42 -16.99
CA LEU A 341 2.61 5.09 -15.81
C LEU A 341 1.66 6.23 -16.20
N LEU A 342 1.99 7.02 -17.23
CA LEU A 342 1.07 8.02 -17.78
C LEU A 342 -0.19 7.39 -18.36
N TRP A 343 -0.05 6.27 -19.08
CA TRP A 343 -1.18 5.56 -19.68
C TRP A 343 -2.14 5.01 -18.62
N LEU A 344 -1.60 4.40 -17.55
CA LEU A 344 -2.38 3.86 -16.43
C LEU A 344 -3.19 4.95 -15.71
N HIS A 345 -2.64 6.17 -15.60
CA HIS A 345 -3.30 7.29 -14.93
C HIS A 345 -4.21 8.12 -15.83
N LYS A 346 -4.38 7.77 -17.10
CA LYS A 346 -5.45 8.38 -17.89
C LYS A 346 -6.80 8.13 -17.21
N PRO A 347 -7.71 9.14 -17.16
CA PRO A 347 -9.00 8.99 -16.47
C PRO A 347 -9.80 7.77 -16.91
N GLU A 348 -9.75 7.42 -18.20
CA GLU A 348 -10.45 6.27 -18.76
C GLU A 348 -9.86 4.92 -18.32
N ASN A 349 -8.59 4.84 -17.91
CA ASN A 349 -7.93 3.64 -17.44
C ASN A 349 -7.96 3.57 -15.91
N PHE A 350 -7.49 4.63 -15.25
CA PHE A 350 -7.48 4.72 -13.80
C PHE A 350 -8.89 4.64 -13.21
N GLY A 351 -9.86 5.31 -13.82
CA GLY A 351 -11.25 5.30 -13.37
C GLY A 351 -11.88 3.91 -13.35
N LYS A 352 -11.56 3.04 -14.32
CA LYS A 352 -12.03 1.65 -14.32
C LYS A 352 -11.48 0.89 -13.12
N TRP A 353 -10.17 0.97 -12.88
CA TRP A 353 -9.54 0.36 -11.70
C TRP A 353 -10.09 0.97 -10.40
N PHE A 354 -10.15 2.29 -10.31
CA PHE A 354 -10.65 3.00 -9.14
C PHE A 354 -12.08 2.61 -8.76
N THR A 355 -12.95 2.41 -9.74
CA THR A 355 -14.32 1.97 -9.50
C THR A 355 -14.37 0.57 -8.87
N THR A 356 -13.46 -0.34 -9.24
CA THR A 356 -13.41 -1.69 -8.63
C THR A 356 -13.00 -1.66 -7.18
N GLN A 357 -12.32 -0.60 -6.74
CA GLN A 357 -11.83 -0.46 -5.37
C GLN A 357 -12.95 -0.18 -4.35
N GLU A 358 -14.08 0.37 -4.76
CA GLU A 358 -15.24 0.69 -3.91
C GLU A 358 -14.87 1.41 -2.59
N GLY A 359 -13.80 2.21 -2.60
CA GLY A 359 -13.31 2.94 -1.42
C GLY A 359 -12.19 2.25 -0.64
N TYR A 360 -11.78 1.03 -0.98
CA TYR A 360 -10.61 0.38 -0.36
C TYR A 360 -9.32 1.18 -0.62
N SER A 361 -9.05 1.47 -1.89
CA SER A 361 -8.01 2.42 -2.26
C SER A 361 -8.62 3.68 -2.84
N VAL A 362 -8.14 4.84 -2.42
CA VAL A 362 -8.53 6.14 -2.96
C VAL A 362 -7.42 6.70 -3.84
N GLY A 363 -7.76 7.57 -4.79
CA GLY A 363 -6.78 8.14 -5.71
C GLY A 363 -5.78 9.07 -5.02
N SER A 364 -4.67 9.29 -5.68
CA SER A 364 -3.56 10.12 -5.16
C SER A 364 -3.82 11.63 -5.20
N THR A 365 -4.83 12.08 -5.95
CA THR A 365 -5.16 13.49 -6.16
C THR A 365 -6.55 13.84 -5.63
N LYS A 366 -6.77 15.13 -5.41
CA LYS A 366 -8.07 15.67 -4.94
C LYS A 366 -9.22 15.42 -5.92
N LYS A 367 -8.92 15.22 -7.21
CA LYS A 367 -9.91 14.87 -8.23
C LYS A 367 -10.71 13.62 -7.84
N TRP A 368 -10.03 12.57 -7.40
CA TRP A 368 -10.66 11.30 -7.08
C TRP A 368 -11.46 11.32 -5.77
N GLU A 369 -11.17 12.24 -4.86
CA GLU A 369 -12.04 12.52 -3.71
C GLU A 369 -13.40 13.06 -4.13
N SER A 370 -13.48 13.72 -5.28
CA SER A 370 -14.71 14.31 -5.83
C SER A 370 -15.42 13.41 -6.84
N ASP A 371 -14.95 12.18 -7.07
CA ASP A 371 -15.53 11.26 -8.04
C ASP A 371 -16.99 10.89 -7.67
N PRO A 372 -17.92 10.87 -8.63
CA PRO A 372 -19.32 10.49 -8.41
C PRO A 372 -19.51 9.08 -7.85
N MET A 373 -18.52 8.19 -7.95
CA MET A 373 -18.56 6.85 -7.34
C MET A 373 -18.93 6.92 -5.86
N TRP A 374 -18.37 7.88 -5.12
CA TRP A 374 -18.61 8.02 -3.68
C TRP A 374 -20.08 8.17 -3.31
N GLY A 375 -20.87 8.80 -4.17
CA GLY A 375 -22.32 8.93 -3.97
C GLY A 375 -23.11 7.64 -4.15
N LYS A 376 -22.49 6.63 -4.81
CA LYS A 376 -23.12 5.34 -5.11
C LYS A 376 -22.73 4.24 -4.12
N LEU A 377 -21.72 4.48 -3.29
CA LEU A 377 -21.25 3.51 -2.30
C LEU A 377 -22.22 3.43 -1.11
N ASP A 378 -22.21 2.27 -0.46
CA ASP A 378 -22.89 2.08 0.81
C ASP A 378 -22.32 3.03 1.89
N GLU A 379 -23.15 3.42 2.84
CA GLU A 379 -22.78 4.40 3.87
C GLU A 379 -21.49 4.04 4.63
N PRO A 380 -21.26 2.76 5.05
CA PRO A 380 -20.03 2.37 5.73
C PRO A 380 -18.74 2.60 4.95
N LEU A 381 -18.81 2.73 3.62
CA LEU A 381 -17.63 2.94 2.76
C LEU A 381 -17.32 4.41 2.50
N LYS A 382 -18.29 5.31 2.69
CA LYS A 382 -18.12 6.74 2.35
C LYS A 382 -17.08 7.45 3.18
N MET A 383 -16.80 6.99 4.39
CA MET A 383 -15.77 7.56 5.25
C MET A 383 -14.37 7.47 4.67
N PHE A 384 -14.09 6.45 3.84
CA PHE A 384 -12.78 6.26 3.22
C PHE A 384 -12.44 7.32 2.17
N ARG A 385 -13.43 8.07 1.67
CA ARG A 385 -13.26 9.18 0.73
C ARG A 385 -12.15 10.16 1.13
N THR A 386 -11.98 10.37 2.42
CA THR A 386 -11.02 11.33 2.98
C THR A 386 -9.80 10.68 3.60
N ALA A 387 -9.44 9.46 3.19
CA ALA A 387 -8.35 8.66 3.76
C ALA A 387 -6.96 9.32 3.71
N ALA A 388 -6.75 10.28 2.81
CA ALA A 388 -5.51 11.05 2.75
C ALA A 388 -5.34 12.08 3.87
N ARG A 389 -6.45 12.40 4.58
CA ARG A 389 -6.46 13.46 5.59
C ARG A 389 -5.98 12.93 6.93
N ASN A 390 -5.36 13.81 7.70
CA ASN A 390 -4.90 13.51 9.06
C ASN A 390 -3.92 12.33 9.16
N THR A 391 -3.13 12.12 8.09
CA THR A 391 -2.13 11.07 7.99
C THR A 391 -0.75 11.58 8.40
N ARG A 392 0.06 10.65 8.95
CA ARG A 392 1.47 10.86 9.28
C ARG A 392 2.32 9.80 8.60
N LEU A 393 3.58 10.13 8.40
CA LEU A 393 4.62 9.18 7.99
C LEU A 393 5.42 8.73 9.21
N PHE A 394 6.03 7.57 9.15
CA PHE A 394 6.99 7.14 10.17
C PHE A 394 8.26 8.02 10.11
N GLY A 395 9.00 8.03 11.23
CA GLY A 395 10.02 9.03 11.51
C GLY A 395 9.47 10.27 12.23
N TYR A 396 8.15 10.33 12.44
CA TYR A 396 7.50 11.45 13.14
C TYR A 396 8.12 11.64 14.56
N ALA A 397 8.40 12.88 15.03
CA ALA A 397 8.00 14.20 14.49
C ALA A 397 8.98 14.76 13.44
N GLY A 398 10.05 14.04 13.12
CA GLY A 398 11.01 14.41 12.09
C GLY A 398 10.57 14.02 10.68
N PRO A 399 11.43 14.29 9.68
CA PRO A 399 11.16 13.94 8.31
C PRO A 399 11.20 12.41 8.08
N SER A 400 10.39 11.95 7.15
CA SER A 400 10.38 10.56 6.70
C SER A 400 11.59 10.30 5.78
N THR A 401 12.66 9.75 6.33
CA THR A 401 13.94 9.51 5.65
C THR A 401 14.18 8.02 5.41
N ALA A 402 15.29 7.67 4.74
CA ALA A 402 15.74 6.28 4.61
C ALA A 402 15.94 5.61 6.00
N LYS A 403 16.43 6.34 7.00
CA LYS A 403 16.57 5.84 8.37
C LYS A 403 15.20 5.52 9.01
N ALA A 404 14.19 6.36 8.75
CA ALA A 404 12.82 6.08 9.18
C ALA A 404 12.27 4.80 8.52
N THR A 405 12.52 4.63 7.22
CA THR A 405 12.15 3.39 6.49
C THR A 405 12.85 2.17 7.08
N GLU A 406 14.12 2.29 7.43
CA GLU A 406 14.88 1.20 8.05
C GLU A 406 14.30 0.79 9.40
N GLY A 407 13.95 1.76 10.26
CA GLY A 407 13.27 1.49 11.54
C GLY A 407 11.93 0.78 11.35
N PHE A 408 11.18 1.17 10.32
CA PHE A 408 9.93 0.52 9.93
C PHE A 408 10.16 -0.92 9.42
N THR A 409 11.07 -1.13 8.47
CA THR A 409 11.31 -2.46 7.88
C THR A 409 11.94 -3.45 8.85
N LYS A 410 12.59 -2.96 9.91
CA LYS A 410 13.07 -3.76 11.05
C LYS A 410 12.00 -3.98 12.11
N TYR A 411 10.78 -3.53 11.90
CA TYR A 411 9.62 -3.67 12.80
C TYR A 411 9.86 -3.15 14.24
N VAL A 412 10.75 -2.17 14.43
CA VAL A 412 11.17 -1.73 15.78
C VAL A 412 9.97 -1.31 16.65
N ILE A 413 9.04 -0.50 16.10
CA ILE A 413 7.86 -0.05 16.85
C ILE A 413 6.86 -1.19 17.06
N THR A 414 6.63 -2.04 16.06
CA THR A 414 5.75 -3.20 16.18
C THR A 414 6.26 -4.17 17.25
N ASP A 415 7.56 -4.48 17.22
CA ASP A 415 8.19 -5.37 18.19
C ASP A 415 8.18 -4.82 19.62
N MET A 416 8.27 -3.51 19.79
CA MET A 416 8.11 -2.87 21.11
C MET A 416 6.78 -3.27 21.75
N TYR A 417 5.69 -3.18 21.00
CA TYR A 417 4.37 -3.58 21.48
C TYR A 417 4.24 -5.10 21.63
N ALA A 418 4.71 -5.87 20.65
CA ALA A 418 4.66 -7.33 20.71
C ALA A 418 5.41 -7.89 21.94
N LYS A 419 6.62 -7.39 22.23
CA LYS A 419 7.39 -7.75 23.43
C LYS A 419 6.66 -7.38 24.72
N ALA A 420 6.06 -6.19 24.76
CA ALA A 420 5.33 -5.72 25.92
C ALA A 420 4.10 -6.59 26.22
N VAL A 421 3.29 -6.93 25.21
CA VAL A 421 2.10 -7.79 25.42
C VAL A 421 2.47 -9.23 25.75
N GLN A 422 3.67 -9.68 25.40
CA GLN A 422 4.24 -10.97 25.78
C GLN A 422 4.87 -10.99 27.19
N GLY A 423 4.77 -9.90 27.93
CA GLY A 423 5.18 -9.84 29.34
C GLY A 423 6.45 -9.04 29.64
N MET A 424 7.11 -8.43 28.65
CA MET A 424 8.17 -7.48 28.91
C MET A 424 7.59 -6.24 29.58
N LYS A 425 8.28 -5.70 30.62
CA LYS A 425 7.84 -4.44 31.24
C LYS A 425 7.77 -3.31 30.20
N ALA A 426 6.79 -2.45 30.28
CA ALA A 426 6.62 -1.36 29.32
C ALA A 426 7.85 -0.48 29.18
N GLU A 427 8.49 -0.15 30.33
CA GLU A 427 9.71 0.64 30.38
C GLU A 427 10.89 -0.05 29.68
N ASP A 428 10.99 -1.38 29.78
CA ASP A 428 12.06 -2.17 29.14
C ASP A 428 11.82 -2.29 27.64
N ALA A 429 10.57 -2.48 27.20
CA ALA A 429 10.20 -2.53 25.79
C ALA A 429 10.49 -1.19 25.10
N VAL A 430 10.15 -0.07 25.74
CA VAL A 430 10.42 1.27 25.19
C VAL A 430 11.92 1.55 25.12
N ARG A 431 12.70 1.19 26.17
CA ARG A 431 14.17 1.34 26.15
C ARG A 431 14.83 0.48 25.09
N TRP A 432 14.34 -0.76 24.89
CA TRP A 432 14.83 -1.63 23.83
C TRP A 432 14.59 -0.97 22.45
N ALA A 433 13.37 -0.52 22.17
CA ALA A 433 13.04 0.09 20.88
C ALA A 433 13.82 1.39 20.64
N GLU A 434 13.99 2.23 21.67
CA GLU A 434 14.84 3.43 21.60
C GLU A 434 16.28 3.05 21.22
N GLY A 435 16.83 2.00 21.85
CA GLY A 435 18.18 1.51 21.55
C GLY A 435 18.33 1.04 20.10
N GLU A 436 17.32 0.34 19.56
CA GLU A 436 17.34 -0.10 18.16
C GLU A 436 17.23 1.09 17.20
N LEU A 437 16.37 2.08 17.49
CA LEU A 437 16.29 3.28 16.66
C LEU A 437 17.59 4.10 16.72
N LYS A 438 18.23 4.24 17.89
CA LYS A 438 19.53 4.92 18.00
C LYS A 438 20.62 4.29 17.13
N LYS A 439 20.66 2.97 17.02
CA LYS A 439 21.59 2.28 16.10
C LYS A 439 21.36 2.66 14.64
N ILE A 440 20.15 3.07 14.28
CA ILE A 440 19.80 3.46 12.90
C ILE A 440 20.03 4.97 12.69
N TYR A 441 19.59 5.78 13.64
CA TYR A 441 19.59 7.24 13.46
C TYR A 441 20.90 7.91 13.85
N GLU A 442 21.63 7.35 14.79
CA GLU A 442 22.83 7.93 15.38
C GLU A 442 24.13 7.21 14.95
N ALA A 443 24.02 6.23 14.03
CA ALA A 443 25.14 5.51 13.42
C ALA A 443 25.84 6.34 12.33
#